data_49faf73f02aa9d339f6c626b1845ed2a
#
_entry.id   49faf73f02aa9d339f6c626b1845ed2a
#
_cell.length_a   1.000
_cell.length_b   1.000
_cell.length_c   1.000
_cell.angle_alpha   90.00
_cell.angle_beta   90.00
_cell.angle_gamma   90.00
#
_symmetry.space_group_name_H-M   'P 1'
#
loop_
_entity.id
_entity.type
_entity.pdbx_description
1 polymer ?
#
loop_
_entity_poly.entity_id
_entity_poly.type
_entity_poly.pdbx_seq_one_letter_code
_entity_poly.pdbx_strand_id
1 'polypeptide(L)'
;ASQNVKWDEEHDIVIAGYGMAGTAAYIEAVEIDPNVDVVIYDKSDEENAGGQAIASGQCVIFVQKDDIETFRTYMRNLNKPQVIPEEDFNWLTNEFATDLEWIQGALEPVGYEVGYSGGGALRWGTLLVEFPKLEGADFVGATGHFRKKDGGIPFENGGCWNGFAAAAEYRGAKPNYSHQVVCLVQDSITKRVDGVGVKKPDGTVIYVKAKKGVLLATGGYEGDMQMYRDFNGGDTIYNAGSPYVTGDGVKMEMAIGAQLWHMDNHTMSCGYFHGIKVPDYETCFIR
;
A
#
# COMPACT_ATOMS: atom_id res chain seq x y z
N ALA A 1 -12.23 3.59 -25.48
CA ALA A 1 -10.84 3.83 -25.89
C ALA A 1 -10.52 5.31 -25.73
N SER A 2 -9.28 5.64 -25.35
CA SER A 2 -8.84 6.99 -25.03
C SER A 2 -9.05 8.01 -26.16
N GLN A 3 -9.00 7.56 -27.42
CA GLN A 3 -9.23 8.41 -28.60
C GLN A 3 -10.65 9.02 -28.68
N ASN A 4 -11.61 8.43 -27.98
CA ASN A 4 -13.02 8.87 -27.99
C ASN A 4 -13.45 9.55 -26.69
N VAL A 5 -12.54 9.73 -25.76
CA VAL A 5 -12.82 10.35 -24.47
C VAL A 5 -12.59 11.86 -24.55
N LYS A 6 -13.56 12.63 -24.08
CA LYS A 6 -13.36 14.03 -23.79
C LYS A 6 -12.79 14.14 -22.39
N TRP A 7 -11.56 14.60 -22.28
CA TRP A 7 -10.89 14.82 -21.02
C TRP A 7 -11.43 16.08 -20.35
N ASP A 8 -11.76 15.97 -19.06
CA ASP A 8 -12.22 17.08 -18.23
C ASP A 8 -11.03 17.73 -17.49
N GLU A 9 -10.04 16.92 -17.12
CA GLU A 9 -8.82 17.36 -16.44
C GLU A 9 -7.60 16.66 -17.07
N GLU A 10 -6.41 17.26 -16.90
CA GLU A 10 -5.16 16.71 -17.39
C GLU A 10 -4.04 16.98 -16.39
N HIS A 11 -3.36 15.92 -15.94
CA HIS A 11 -2.24 15.95 -15.00
C HIS A 11 -1.05 15.15 -15.53
N ASP A 12 0.13 15.30 -14.93
CA ASP A 12 1.29 14.48 -15.29
C ASP A 12 1.10 13.05 -14.76
N ILE A 13 0.78 12.92 -13.47
CA ILE A 13 0.59 11.64 -12.79
C ILE A 13 -0.78 11.65 -12.09
N VAL A 14 -1.51 10.55 -12.23
CA VAL A 14 -2.74 10.29 -11.48
C VAL A 14 -2.49 9.16 -10.51
N ILE A 15 -2.72 9.40 -9.22
CA ILE A 15 -2.65 8.39 -8.15
C ILE A 15 -4.06 8.03 -7.72
N ALA A 16 -4.42 6.75 -7.82
CA ALA A 16 -5.68 6.21 -7.32
C ALA A 16 -5.45 5.52 -5.97
N GLY A 17 -5.89 6.15 -4.90
CA GLY A 17 -5.72 5.72 -3.50
C GLY A 17 -4.69 6.56 -2.74
N TYR A 18 -5.05 6.91 -1.49
CA TYR A 18 -4.20 7.69 -0.58
C TYR A 18 -3.86 6.90 0.70
N GLY A 19 -3.60 5.60 0.53
CA GLY A 19 -2.98 4.76 1.56
C GLY A 19 -1.46 4.90 1.59
N MET A 20 -0.74 3.97 2.22
CA MET A 20 0.74 3.99 2.30
C MET A 20 1.41 4.10 0.93
N ALA A 21 0.97 3.28 -0.03
CA ALA A 21 1.56 3.27 -1.37
C ALA A 21 1.33 4.59 -2.11
N GLY A 22 0.11 5.16 -2.02
CA GLY A 22 -0.21 6.42 -2.68
C GLY A 22 0.52 7.62 -2.07
N THR A 23 0.64 7.67 -0.74
CA THR A 23 1.42 8.73 -0.06
C THR A 23 2.90 8.63 -0.38
N ALA A 24 3.49 7.43 -0.34
CA ALA A 24 4.89 7.21 -0.68
C ALA A 24 5.18 7.61 -2.14
N ALA A 25 4.32 7.21 -3.07
CA ALA A 25 4.47 7.55 -4.48
C ALA A 25 4.37 9.06 -4.75
N TYR A 26 3.49 9.76 -4.03
CA TYR A 26 3.42 11.21 -4.13
C TYR A 26 4.72 11.87 -3.65
N ILE A 27 5.21 11.45 -2.47
CA ILE A 27 6.47 11.96 -1.91
C ILE A 27 7.61 11.79 -2.90
N GLU A 28 7.80 10.57 -3.41
CA GLU A 28 8.87 10.25 -4.37
C GLU A 28 8.73 11.06 -5.65
N ALA A 29 7.52 11.17 -6.22
CA ALA A 29 7.28 11.90 -7.45
C ALA A 29 7.70 13.38 -7.35
N VAL A 30 7.35 14.06 -6.25
CA VAL A 30 7.68 15.48 -6.08
C VAL A 30 9.10 15.72 -5.60
N GLU A 31 9.75 14.73 -4.99
CA GLU A 31 11.19 14.80 -4.68
C GLU A 31 12.05 14.64 -5.94
N ILE A 32 11.64 13.78 -6.87
CA ILE A 32 12.32 13.61 -8.17
C ILE A 32 12.12 14.85 -9.06
N ASP A 33 10.89 15.34 -9.17
CA ASP A 33 10.54 16.50 -9.97
C ASP A 33 9.61 17.44 -9.19
N PRO A 34 10.13 18.49 -8.56
CA PRO A 34 9.31 19.45 -7.80
C PRO A 34 8.25 20.20 -8.63
N ASN A 35 8.31 20.11 -9.97
CA ASN A 35 7.34 20.73 -10.86
C ASN A 35 6.32 19.72 -11.42
N VAL A 36 6.39 18.47 -11.04
CA VAL A 36 5.45 17.44 -11.50
C VAL A 36 4.03 17.74 -10.99
N ASP A 37 3.08 17.69 -11.91
CA ASP A 37 1.67 17.87 -11.59
C ASP A 37 1.04 16.52 -11.25
N VAL A 38 0.84 16.28 -9.94
CA VAL A 38 0.28 15.03 -9.41
C VAL A 38 -1.09 15.28 -8.82
N VAL A 39 -2.09 14.54 -9.28
CA VAL A 39 -3.41 14.51 -8.68
C VAL A 39 -3.65 13.18 -7.96
N ILE A 40 -4.28 13.24 -6.78
CA ILE A 40 -4.61 12.07 -5.96
C ILE A 40 -6.13 12.01 -5.80
N TYR A 41 -6.69 10.82 -6.04
CA TYR A 41 -8.10 10.51 -5.78
C TYR A 41 -8.21 9.36 -4.79
N ASP A 42 -9.01 9.54 -3.73
CA ASP A 42 -9.34 8.48 -2.79
C ASP A 42 -10.85 8.33 -2.66
N LYS A 43 -11.34 7.09 -2.63
CA LYS A 43 -12.77 6.82 -2.53
C LYS A 43 -13.32 6.98 -1.12
N SER A 44 -12.47 6.88 -0.10
CA SER A 44 -12.85 7.15 1.29
C SER A 44 -13.07 8.65 1.51
N ASP A 45 -13.85 8.99 2.51
CA ASP A 45 -13.82 10.33 3.07
C ASP A 45 -12.51 10.56 3.85
N GLU A 46 -12.25 11.79 4.23
CA GLU A 46 -11.02 12.20 4.92
C GLU A 46 -10.84 11.48 6.27
N GLU A 47 -11.92 11.28 7.02
CA GLU A 47 -11.86 10.65 8.36
C GLU A 47 -11.49 9.17 8.28
N ASN A 48 -11.80 8.50 7.16
CA ASN A 48 -11.57 7.08 6.94
C ASN A 48 -10.43 6.80 5.96
N ALA A 49 -9.64 7.82 5.60
CA ALA A 49 -8.51 7.66 4.69
C ALA A 49 -7.37 6.83 5.31
N GLY A 50 -6.49 6.29 4.45
CA GLY A 50 -5.32 5.52 4.85
C GLY A 50 -5.40 4.03 4.53
N GLY A 51 -6.55 3.54 4.08
CA GLY A 51 -6.73 2.14 3.65
C GLY A 51 -6.38 1.14 4.74
N GLN A 52 -5.77 0.01 4.37
CA GLN A 52 -5.36 -1.01 5.35
C GLN A 52 -4.25 -0.53 6.30
N ALA A 53 -3.51 0.50 5.95
CA ALA A 53 -2.41 0.99 6.78
C ALA A 53 -2.87 1.50 8.16
N ILE A 54 -4.09 2.04 8.27
CA ILE A 54 -4.63 2.50 9.57
C ILE A 54 -4.88 1.37 10.57
N ALA A 55 -5.11 0.15 10.08
CA ALA A 55 -5.41 -1.03 10.88
C ALA A 55 -4.27 -2.06 10.90
N SER A 56 -3.16 -1.78 10.24
CA SER A 56 -2.00 -2.67 10.16
C SER A 56 -1.25 -2.81 11.50
N GLY A 57 -0.24 -3.69 11.54
CA GLY A 57 0.66 -3.82 12.69
C GLY A 57 1.54 -2.59 12.96
N GLN A 58 1.40 -1.53 12.18
CA GLN A 58 2.09 -0.24 12.33
C GLN A 58 3.62 -0.38 12.34
N CYS A 59 4.14 -1.32 11.55
CA CYS A 59 5.57 -1.57 11.48
C CYS A 59 6.04 -1.82 10.05
N VAL A 60 7.31 -1.51 9.82
CA VAL A 60 8.05 -1.80 8.60
C VAL A 60 9.26 -2.66 8.96
N ILE A 61 9.56 -3.63 8.12
CA ILE A 61 10.71 -4.50 8.29
C ILE A 61 11.87 -3.94 7.48
N PHE A 62 13.03 -3.88 8.10
CA PHE A 62 14.31 -3.50 7.48
C PHE A 62 15.31 -4.64 7.59
N VAL A 63 16.19 -4.76 6.62
CA VAL A 63 17.28 -5.75 6.59
C VAL A 63 18.61 -5.01 6.63
N GLN A 64 19.61 -5.54 7.36
CA GLN A 64 20.95 -4.97 7.31
C GLN A 64 21.59 -5.16 5.93
N LYS A 65 22.22 -4.10 5.41
CA LYS A 65 22.86 -4.12 4.08
C LYS A 65 23.87 -5.26 3.93
N ASP A 66 24.62 -5.55 4.96
CA ASP A 66 25.64 -6.61 4.95
C ASP A 66 25.04 -8.04 5.01
N ASP A 67 23.74 -8.15 5.32
CA ASP A 67 23.06 -9.45 5.45
C ASP A 67 21.99 -9.70 4.37
N ILE A 68 22.02 -8.89 3.32
CA ILE A 68 21.03 -8.95 2.23
C ILE A 68 21.03 -10.31 1.51
N GLU A 69 22.18 -10.98 1.37
CA GLU A 69 22.24 -12.28 0.69
C GLU A 69 21.63 -13.40 1.54
N THR A 70 21.76 -13.35 2.87
CA THR A 70 21.05 -14.26 3.78
C THR A 70 19.55 -14.07 3.66
N PHE A 71 19.08 -12.82 3.65
CA PHE A 71 17.67 -12.48 3.43
C PHE A 71 17.17 -12.97 2.06
N ARG A 72 17.93 -12.75 0.99
CA ARG A 72 17.60 -13.25 -0.35
C ARG A 72 17.47 -14.77 -0.39
N THR A 73 18.36 -15.48 0.32
CA THR A 73 18.29 -16.94 0.45
C THR A 73 16.99 -17.37 1.11
N TYR A 74 16.60 -16.71 2.20
CA TYR A 74 15.32 -16.94 2.85
C TYR A 74 14.13 -16.69 1.91
N MET A 75 14.09 -15.53 1.25
CA MET A 75 13.01 -15.16 0.36
C MET A 75 12.88 -16.09 -0.85
N ARG A 76 13.99 -16.54 -1.44
CA ARG A 76 13.96 -17.55 -2.51
C ARG A 76 13.38 -18.88 -2.04
N ASN A 77 13.75 -19.32 -0.85
CA ASN A 77 13.23 -20.55 -0.26
C ASN A 77 11.76 -20.45 0.10
N LEU A 78 11.33 -19.29 0.60
CA LEU A 78 9.94 -18.99 0.95
C LEU A 78 9.01 -19.05 -0.28
N ASN A 79 9.50 -18.58 -1.43
CA ASN A 79 8.70 -18.50 -2.65
C ASN A 79 8.68 -19.78 -3.50
N LYS A 80 9.42 -20.82 -3.13
CA LYS A 80 9.39 -22.08 -3.88
C LYS A 80 8.00 -22.73 -3.85
N PRO A 81 7.56 -23.34 -4.98
CA PRO A 81 8.27 -23.57 -6.24
C PRO A 81 8.21 -22.43 -7.25
N GLN A 82 7.65 -21.27 -6.93
CA GLN A 82 7.55 -20.14 -7.86
C GLN A 82 8.93 -19.56 -8.17
N VAL A 83 9.07 -19.09 -9.40
CA VAL A 83 10.27 -18.42 -9.88
C VAL A 83 9.91 -16.98 -10.16
N ILE A 84 10.42 -16.07 -9.32
CA ILE A 84 10.33 -14.61 -9.55
C ILE A 84 11.48 -14.25 -10.51
N PRO A 85 11.26 -13.38 -11.52
CA PRO A 85 12.34 -12.88 -12.35
C PRO A 85 13.46 -12.28 -11.48
N GLU A 86 14.70 -12.61 -11.78
CA GLU A 86 15.83 -12.26 -10.92
C GLU A 86 16.02 -10.74 -10.77
N GLU A 87 15.68 -9.98 -11.80
CA GLU A 87 15.73 -8.52 -11.77
C GLU A 87 14.73 -7.96 -10.76
N ASP A 88 13.48 -8.40 -10.84
CA ASP A 88 12.40 -7.98 -9.92
C ASP A 88 12.70 -8.41 -8.48
N PHE A 89 13.22 -9.62 -8.32
CA PHE A 89 13.58 -10.17 -7.02
C PHE A 89 14.70 -9.37 -6.35
N ASN A 90 15.75 -9.05 -7.11
CA ASN A 90 16.88 -8.29 -6.61
C ASN A 90 16.47 -6.85 -6.29
N TRP A 91 15.66 -6.24 -7.13
CA TRP A 91 15.11 -4.91 -6.88
C TRP A 91 14.34 -4.91 -5.56
N LEU A 92 13.33 -5.76 -5.42
CA LEU A 92 12.50 -5.84 -4.21
C LEU A 92 13.32 -6.07 -2.94
N THR A 93 14.27 -7.00 -2.98
CA THR A 93 15.08 -7.33 -1.79
C THR A 93 16.05 -6.22 -1.41
N ASN A 94 16.54 -5.43 -2.37
CA ASN A 94 17.35 -4.24 -2.09
C ASN A 94 16.59 -3.19 -1.30
N GLU A 95 15.32 -2.97 -1.64
CA GLU A 95 14.48 -1.97 -0.96
C GLU A 95 14.43 -2.22 0.56
N PHE A 96 14.30 -3.49 1.01
CA PHE A 96 14.34 -3.81 2.44
C PHE A 96 15.62 -3.36 3.16
N ALA A 97 16.71 -3.17 2.42
CA ALA A 97 18.00 -2.73 2.97
C ALA A 97 18.25 -1.22 2.81
N THR A 98 17.51 -0.55 1.93
CA THR A 98 17.73 0.87 1.57
C THR A 98 16.62 1.79 2.02
N ASP A 99 15.40 1.30 2.15
CA ASP A 99 14.20 2.11 2.45
C ASP A 99 14.28 2.87 3.77
N LEU A 100 15.04 2.39 4.75
CA LEU A 100 15.14 3.06 6.04
C LEU A 100 15.62 4.51 5.91
N GLU A 101 16.63 4.77 5.08
CA GLU A 101 17.18 6.11 4.89
C GLU A 101 16.17 7.03 4.21
N TRP A 102 15.49 6.52 3.18
CA TRP A 102 14.44 7.24 2.47
C TRP A 102 13.26 7.58 3.39
N ILE A 103 12.76 6.58 4.14
CA ILE A 103 11.65 6.77 5.08
C ILE A 103 12.00 7.80 6.15
N GLN A 104 13.20 7.70 6.73
CA GLN A 104 13.67 8.66 7.74
C GLN A 104 13.74 10.08 7.17
N GLY A 105 14.28 10.23 5.95
CA GLY A 105 14.33 11.52 5.24
C GLY A 105 12.95 12.10 4.97
N ALA A 106 12.00 11.26 4.56
CA ALA A 106 10.62 11.69 4.31
C ALA A 106 9.91 12.16 5.58
N LEU A 107 10.16 11.49 6.71
CA LEU A 107 9.48 11.72 7.99
C LEU A 107 10.09 12.86 8.84
N GLU A 108 11.39 13.12 8.68
CA GLU A 108 12.09 14.09 9.53
C GLU A 108 11.48 15.50 9.52
N PRO A 109 11.11 16.09 8.36
CA PRO A 109 10.54 17.44 8.30
C PRO A 109 9.23 17.61 9.06
N VAL A 110 8.50 16.52 9.28
CA VAL A 110 7.20 16.51 9.95
C VAL A 110 7.25 16.02 11.39
N GLY A 111 8.47 15.88 11.94
CA GLY A 111 8.66 15.53 13.34
C GLY A 111 8.40 14.07 13.69
N TYR A 112 8.35 13.19 12.69
CA TYR A 112 8.31 11.75 12.90
C TYR A 112 9.72 11.14 12.79
N GLU A 113 9.88 9.96 13.36
CA GLU A 113 11.08 9.13 13.27
C GLU A 113 10.73 7.66 13.18
N VAL A 114 11.65 6.86 12.67
CA VAL A 114 11.56 5.39 12.71
C VAL A 114 12.34 4.89 13.93
N GLY A 115 11.67 4.16 14.80
CA GLY A 115 12.27 3.64 16.01
C GLY A 115 11.67 2.31 16.47
N TYR A 116 12.16 1.79 17.60
CA TYR A 116 11.60 0.59 18.20
C TYR A 116 10.27 0.88 18.90
N SER A 117 9.34 -0.06 18.89
CA SER A 117 8.00 0.08 19.49
C SER A 117 8.01 0.48 20.98
N GLY A 118 8.98 -0.02 21.73
CA GLY A 118 9.15 0.31 23.14
C GLY A 118 9.96 1.60 23.40
N GLY A 119 10.21 2.40 22.37
CA GLY A 119 10.99 3.62 22.44
C GLY A 119 12.48 3.41 22.15
N GLY A 120 13.17 4.46 21.67
CA GLY A 120 14.58 4.45 21.31
C GLY A 120 14.86 3.98 19.88
N ALA A 121 16.13 3.80 19.55
CA ALA A 121 16.58 3.41 18.22
C ALA A 121 16.10 2.00 17.83
N LEU A 122 16.13 1.70 16.52
CA LEU A 122 15.86 0.36 15.99
C LEU A 122 16.73 -0.69 16.69
N ARG A 123 16.14 -1.84 16.95
CA ARG A 123 16.83 -3.00 17.52
C ARG A 123 17.11 -4.00 16.42
N TRP A 124 18.36 -4.07 16.00
CA TRP A 124 18.84 -5.01 15.00
C TRP A 124 19.10 -6.38 15.63
N GLY A 125 18.69 -7.43 14.96
CA GLY A 125 18.89 -8.82 15.37
C GLY A 125 18.17 -9.78 14.45
N THR A 126 18.25 -11.08 14.74
CA THR A 126 17.46 -12.09 14.04
C THR A 126 15.98 -11.86 14.29
N LEU A 127 15.20 -11.66 13.22
CA LEU A 127 13.76 -11.45 13.31
C LEU A 127 13.04 -12.79 13.53
N LEU A 128 11.91 -12.73 14.22
CA LEU A 128 10.97 -13.85 14.23
C LEU A 128 10.26 -13.93 12.90
N VAL A 129 10.63 -14.93 12.09
CA VAL A 129 10.05 -15.17 10.78
C VAL A 129 9.06 -16.33 10.82
N GLU A 130 8.13 -16.37 9.84
CA GLU A 130 7.08 -17.39 9.78
C GLU A 130 7.65 -18.82 9.63
N PHE A 131 8.72 -18.97 8.86
CA PHE A 131 9.37 -20.27 8.61
C PHE A 131 10.82 -20.31 9.10
N PRO A 132 11.06 -20.40 10.41
CA PRO A 132 12.39 -20.28 11.01
C PRO A 132 13.34 -21.42 10.69
N LYS A 133 12.86 -22.49 10.03
CA LYS A 133 13.69 -23.64 9.62
C LYS A 133 14.17 -23.53 8.16
N LEU A 134 13.72 -22.54 7.40
CA LEU A 134 14.25 -22.31 6.07
C LEU A 134 15.66 -21.75 6.14
N GLU A 135 16.50 -22.17 5.20
CA GLU A 135 17.83 -21.60 5.03
C GLU A 135 17.73 -20.09 4.78
N GLY A 136 18.55 -19.32 5.49
CA GLY A 136 18.54 -17.87 5.47
C GLY A 136 17.57 -17.21 6.46
N ALA A 137 16.84 -17.99 7.27
CA ALA A 137 15.89 -17.47 8.26
C ALA A 137 16.57 -16.72 9.44
N ASP A 138 17.89 -16.78 9.51
CA ASP A 138 18.72 -16.14 10.55
C ASP A 138 19.25 -14.76 10.13
N PHE A 139 18.75 -14.18 9.04
CA PHE A 139 19.15 -12.85 8.60
C PHE A 139 18.92 -11.80 9.68
N VAL A 140 19.79 -10.78 9.69
CA VAL A 140 19.69 -9.66 10.62
C VAL A 140 18.79 -8.57 10.05
N GLY A 141 17.73 -8.27 10.79
CA GLY A 141 16.79 -7.24 10.45
C GLY A 141 16.34 -6.44 11.68
N ALA A 142 15.44 -5.51 11.46
CA ALA A 142 14.76 -4.75 12.49
C ALA A 142 13.32 -4.48 12.11
N THR A 143 12.44 -4.43 13.11
CA THR A 143 11.08 -3.94 12.94
C THR A 143 11.01 -2.50 13.43
N GLY A 144 10.71 -1.58 12.53
CA GLY A 144 10.59 -0.16 12.81
C GLY A 144 9.15 0.30 12.88
N HIS A 145 8.87 1.25 13.77
CA HIS A 145 7.58 1.90 13.93
C HIS A 145 7.74 3.40 13.72
N PHE A 146 6.77 4.01 13.08
CA PHE A 146 6.75 5.45 12.94
C PHE A 146 6.13 6.06 14.19
N ARG A 147 6.80 7.06 14.74
CA ARG A 147 6.37 7.77 15.94
C ARG A 147 6.79 9.22 15.89
N LYS A 148 6.07 10.07 16.61
CA LYS A 148 6.47 11.46 16.82
C LYS A 148 7.70 11.53 17.71
N LYS A 149 8.64 12.43 17.39
CA LYS A 149 9.86 12.66 18.17
C LYS A 149 9.58 13.20 19.58
N ASP A 150 8.43 13.86 19.77
CA ASP A 150 7.98 14.42 21.05
C ASP A 150 7.37 13.41 22.02
N GLY A 151 7.47 12.13 21.74
CA GLY A 151 7.03 11.05 22.62
C GLY A 151 5.65 10.47 22.31
N GLY A 152 5.15 10.64 21.10
CA GLY A 152 3.91 9.98 20.63
C GLY A 152 3.96 8.46 20.75
N ILE A 153 2.81 7.83 20.94
CA ILE A 153 2.69 6.39 21.09
C ILE A 153 2.89 5.72 19.72
N PRO A 154 3.83 4.77 19.57
CA PRO A 154 4.14 4.14 18.27
C PRO A 154 2.95 3.43 17.61
N PHE A 155 1.98 3.00 18.41
CA PHE A 155 0.79 2.28 17.97
C PHE A 155 -0.48 3.13 17.99
N GLU A 156 -0.36 4.46 17.98
CA GLU A 156 -1.54 5.28 17.70
C GLU A 156 -2.17 4.82 16.39
N ASN A 157 -3.49 4.70 16.39
CA ASN A 157 -4.25 4.20 15.26
C ASN A 157 -3.82 4.92 13.97
N GLY A 158 -3.33 4.16 12.99
CA GLY A 158 -2.82 4.71 11.74
C GLY A 158 -1.42 5.34 11.78
N GLY A 159 -0.60 5.10 12.81
CA GLY A 159 0.70 5.76 13.02
C GLY A 159 1.65 5.78 11.82
N CYS A 160 1.81 4.67 11.11
CA CYS A 160 2.63 4.62 9.90
C CYS A 160 2.05 5.47 8.77
N TRP A 161 0.76 5.34 8.51
CA TRP A 161 0.11 6.15 7.49
C TRP A 161 0.09 7.63 7.89
N ASN A 162 -0.20 7.96 9.15
CA ASN A 162 -0.20 9.35 9.64
C ASN A 162 1.16 10.04 9.39
N GLY A 163 2.27 9.32 9.59
CA GLY A 163 3.60 9.84 9.28
C GLY A 163 3.77 10.17 7.81
N PHE A 164 3.39 9.26 6.93
CA PHE A 164 3.49 9.49 5.48
C PHE A 164 2.45 10.49 4.96
N ALA A 165 1.23 10.52 5.49
CA ALA A 165 0.25 11.53 5.13
C ALA A 165 0.77 12.93 5.48
N ALA A 166 1.28 13.13 6.71
CA ALA A 166 1.90 14.37 7.12
C ALA A 166 3.10 14.75 6.23
N ALA A 167 3.94 13.78 5.85
CA ALA A 167 5.09 14.00 4.97
C ALA A 167 4.68 14.39 3.53
N ALA A 168 3.60 13.80 3.02
CA ALA A 168 3.04 14.15 1.71
C ALA A 168 2.38 15.55 1.74
N GLU A 169 1.61 15.86 2.77
CA GLU A 169 0.97 17.16 2.97
C GLU A 169 2.00 18.28 3.13
N TYR A 170 3.08 18.05 3.87
CA TYR A 170 4.22 18.96 3.98
C TYR A 170 4.81 19.31 2.61
N ARG A 171 4.80 18.36 1.67
CA ARG A 171 5.24 18.53 0.27
C ARG A 171 4.14 19.03 -0.65
N GLY A 172 2.97 19.38 -0.12
CA GLY A 172 1.88 20.00 -0.87
C GLY A 172 0.81 19.05 -1.40
N ALA A 173 0.76 17.79 -0.96
CA ALA A 173 -0.30 16.87 -1.34
C ALA A 173 -1.68 17.42 -0.95
N LYS A 174 -2.63 17.30 -1.88
CA LYS A 174 -4.03 17.68 -1.70
C LYS A 174 -4.92 16.58 -2.27
N PRO A 175 -5.17 15.50 -1.51
CA PRO A 175 -5.99 14.40 -2.00
C PRO A 175 -7.44 14.83 -2.18
N ASN A 176 -8.07 14.34 -3.24
CA ASN A 176 -9.50 14.47 -3.48
C ASN A 176 -10.20 13.28 -2.82
N TYR A 177 -10.70 13.48 -1.61
CA TYR A 177 -11.45 12.47 -0.88
C TYR A 177 -12.86 12.28 -1.44
N SER A 178 -13.48 11.14 -1.18
CA SER A 178 -14.79 10.74 -1.72
C SER A 178 -14.85 10.76 -3.25
N HIS A 179 -13.70 10.59 -3.90
CA HIS A 179 -13.54 10.53 -5.35
C HIS A 179 -13.03 9.15 -5.76
N GLN A 180 -13.93 8.29 -6.26
CA GLN A 180 -13.60 6.93 -6.62
C GLN A 180 -13.09 6.84 -8.05
N VAL A 181 -11.87 6.33 -8.27
CA VAL A 181 -11.46 5.89 -9.61
C VAL A 181 -12.24 4.62 -9.95
N VAL A 182 -12.99 4.65 -11.04
CA VAL A 182 -13.93 3.60 -11.42
C VAL A 182 -13.59 2.88 -12.72
N CYS A 183 -12.70 3.44 -13.53
CA CYS A 183 -12.19 2.76 -14.72
C CYS A 183 -10.85 3.31 -15.17
N LEU A 184 -10.11 2.48 -15.88
CA LEU A 184 -8.92 2.86 -16.63
C LEU A 184 -9.29 3.17 -18.07
N VAL A 185 -8.74 4.24 -18.60
CA VAL A 185 -8.95 4.65 -20.00
C VAL A 185 -7.75 4.24 -20.82
N GLN A 186 -7.90 3.18 -21.61
CA GLN A 186 -6.83 2.58 -22.38
C GLN A 186 -6.91 2.99 -23.87
N ASP A 187 -5.76 3.29 -24.46
CA ASP A 187 -5.61 3.40 -25.90
C ASP A 187 -5.84 2.04 -26.58
N SER A 188 -6.72 2.00 -27.56
CA SER A 188 -7.12 0.73 -28.21
C SER A 188 -6.01 0.08 -29.04
N ILE A 189 -5.05 0.87 -29.49
CA ILE A 189 -3.94 0.43 -30.37
C ILE A 189 -2.71 0.10 -29.55
N THR A 190 -2.21 1.07 -28.79
CA THR A 190 -0.97 0.93 -28.03
C THR A 190 -1.13 0.18 -26.72
N LYS A 191 -2.38 0.03 -26.24
CA LYS A 191 -2.71 -0.54 -24.93
C LYS A 191 -2.20 0.25 -23.73
N ARG A 192 -1.64 1.43 -23.95
CA ARG A 192 -1.26 2.34 -22.87
C ARG A 192 -2.51 2.81 -22.12
N VAL A 193 -2.40 2.92 -20.80
CA VAL A 193 -3.40 3.60 -19.98
C VAL A 193 -3.11 5.10 -20.02
N ASP A 194 -4.02 5.86 -20.63
CA ASP A 194 -3.86 7.30 -20.84
C ASP A 194 -4.56 8.14 -19.76
N GLY A 195 -5.34 7.51 -18.88
CA GLY A 195 -6.02 8.19 -17.79
C GLY A 195 -7.08 7.33 -17.12
N VAL A 196 -7.94 7.97 -16.37
CA VAL A 196 -8.95 7.32 -15.52
C VAL A 196 -10.32 7.98 -15.64
N GLY A 197 -11.37 7.22 -15.30
CA GLY A 197 -12.67 7.79 -14.97
C GLY A 197 -12.81 7.89 -13.46
N VAL A 198 -13.22 9.05 -12.96
CA VAL A 198 -13.36 9.35 -11.53
C VAL A 198 -14.80 9.69 -11.22
N LYS A 199 -15.42 8.93 -10.33
CA LYS A 199 -16.76 9.19 -9.82
C LYS A 199 -16.68 10.14 -8.63
N LYS A 200 -17.35 11.29 -8.76
CA LYS A 200 -17.41 12.34 -7.73
C LYS A 200 -18.52 12.05 -6.70
N PRO A 201 -18.53 12.76 -5.55
CA PRO A 201 -19.54 12.59 -4.52
C PRO A 201 -20.99 12.80 -5.01
N ASP A 202 -21.19 13.65 -6.02
CA ASP A 202 -22.50 13.90 -6.62
C ASP A 202 -22.94 12.81 -7.62
N GLY A 203 -22.11 11.78 -7.81
CA GLY A 203 -22.33 10.67 -8.73
C GLY A 203 -21.91 10.94 -10.17
N THR A 204 -21.50 12.15 -10.53
CA THR A 204 -20.98 12.44 -11.86
C THR A 204 -19.62 11.76 -12.07
N VAL A 205 -19.34 11.37 -13.32
CA VAL A 205 -18.04 10.81 -13.70
C VAL A 205 -17.32 11.81 -14.59
N ILE A 206 -16.10 12.16 -14.19
CA ILE A 206 -15.15 12.94 -14.99
C ILE A 206 -14.05 12.04 -15.53
N TYR A 207 -13.46 12.44 -16.66
CA TYR A 207 -12.31 11.75 -17.24
C TYR A 207 -11.05 12.60 -17.07
N VAL A 208 -10.05 11.98 -16.43
CA VAL A 208 -8.78 12.62 -16.07
C VAL A 208 -7.66 11.98 -16.84
N LYS A 209 -6.93 12.79 -17.62
CA LYS A 209 -5.80 12.33 -18.41
C LYS A 209 -4.52 12.34 -17.59
N ALA A 210 -3.73 11.29 -17.74
CA ALA A 210 -2.41 11.14 -17.15
C ALA A 210 -1.33 11.16 -18.25
N LYS A 211 -0.58 12.25 -18.35
CA LYS A 211 0.45 12.41 -19.40
C LYS A 211 1.61 11.45 -19.24
N LYS A 212 2.04 11.21 -17.99
CA LYS A 212 3.16 10.33 -17.66
C LYS A 212 2.68 8.93 -17.25
N GLY A 213 1.63 8.83 -16.43
CA GLY A 213 1.10 7.54 -16.02
C GLY A 213 0.03 7.60 -14.93
N VAL A 214 -0.59 6.44 -14.71
CA VAL A 214 -1.55 6.19 -13.65
C VAL A 214 -0.91 5.21 -12.67
N LEU A 215 -0.90 5.54 -11.39
CA LEU A 215 -0.55 4.62 -10.31
C LEU A 215 -1.82 4.13 -9.63
N LEU A 216 -2.02 2.80 -9.58
CA LEU A 216 -3.06 2.17 -8.79
C LEU A 216 -2.51 1.81 -7.40
N ALA A 217 -2.92 2.57 -6.39
CA ALA A 217 -2.60 2.37 -4.98
C ALA A 217 -3.86 2.04 -4.17
N THR A 218 -4.79 1.30 -4.80
CA THR A 218 -6.16 1.07 -4.32
C THR A 218 -6.26 -0.03 -3.26
N GLY A 219 -5.13 -0.60 -2.84
CA GLY A 219 -5.09 -1.75 -1.93
C GLY A 219 -5.57 -3.05 -2.58
N GLY A 220 -5.85 -4.05 -1.76
CA GLY A 220 -6.30 -5.36 -2.18
C GLY A 220 -7.82 -5.48 -2.30
N TYR A 221 -8.35 -6.69 -2.04
CA TYR A 221 -9.77 -7.01 -2.18
C TYR A 221 -10.39 -7.61 -0.90
N GLU A 222 -9.74 -7.44 0.22
CA GLU A 222 -10.11 -8.04 1.52
C GLU A 222 -11.50 -7.62 2.00
N GLY A 223 -11.99 -6.45 1.57
CA GLY A 223 -13.33 -5.96 1.85
C GLY A 223 -14.40 -6.46 0.88
N ASP A 224 -14.04 -7.17 -0.20
CA ASP A 224 -14.98 -7.79 -1.13
C ASP A 224 -15.07 -9.30 -0.87
N MET A 225 -16.07 -9.68 -0.09
CA MET A 225 -16.30 -11.07 0.30
C MET A 225 -16.56 -12.01 -0.88
N GLN A 226 -17.06 -11.49 -2.00
CA GLN A 226 -17.27 -12.31 -3.20
C GLN A 226 -15.93 -12.61 -3.87
N MET A 227 -15.08 -11.59 -4.09
CA MET A 227 -13.72 -11.80 -4.61
C MET A 227 -12.91 -12.72 -3.70
N TYR A 228 -13.06 -12.55 -2.39
CA TYR A 228 -12.37 -13.40 -1.43
C TYR A 228 -12.77 -14.87 -1.60
N ARG A 229 -14.06 -15.17 -1.70
CA ARG A 229 -14.56 -16.54 -1.95
C ARG A 229 -14.07 -17.09 -3.30
N ASP A 230 -14.11 -16.27 -4.34
CA ASP A 230 -13.76 -16.69 -5.70
C ASP A 230 -12.27 -17.05 -5.81
N PHE A 231 -11.39 -16.33 -5.13
CA PHE A 231 -9.95 -16.55 -5.20
C PHE A 231 -9.41 -17.49 -4.12
N ASN A 232 -9.94 -17.43 -2.91
CA ASN A 232 -9.39 -18.16 -1.75
C ASN A 232 -10.25 -19.38 -1.34
N GLY A 233 -11.44 -19.56 -1.90
CA GLY A 233 -12.31 -20.69 -1.64
C GLY A 233 -12.85 -20.80 -0.21
N GLY A 234 -12.76 -19.76 0.58
CA GLY A 234 -13.19 -19.72 1.97
C GLY A 234 -14.58 -19.14 2.16
N ASP A 235 -15.32 -19.62 3.14
CA ASP A 235 -16.72 -19.21 3.35
C ASP A 235 -16.86 -17.89 4.11
N THR A 236 -15.93 -17.57 5.03
CA THR A 236 -16.11 -16.38 5.87
C THR A 236 -14.78 -15.89 6.43
N ILE A 237 -14.22 -14.87 5.82
CA ILE A 237 -13.20 -14.04 6.46
C ILE A 237 -13.76 -12.62 6.56
N TYR A 238 -13.61 -12.03 7.72
CA TYR A 238 -13.97 -10.63 7.93
C TYR A 238 -12.70 -9.79 7.83
N ASN A 239 -12.73 -8.78 6.97
CA ASN A 239 -11.67 -7.79 6.93
C ASN A 239 -11.63 -7.02 8.25
N ALA A 240 -10.50 -7.08 8.95
CA ALA A 240 -10.27 -6.32 10.18
C ALA A 240 -9.80 -4.87 9.94
N GLY A 241 -9.66 -4.49 8.67
CA GLY A 241 -9.15 -3.19 8.25
C GLY A 241 -10.20 -2.30 7.63
N SER A 242 -9.76 -1.50 6.67
CA SER A 242 -10.61 -0.53 5.99
C SER A 242 -11.71 -1.21 5.15
N PRO A 243 -12.98 -0.80 5.30
CA PRO A 243 -14.08 -1.32 4.48
C PRO A 243 -14.00 -0.85 3.01
N TYR A 244 -13.13 0.12 2.72
CA TYR A 244 -12.96 0.68 1.38
C TYR A 244 -12.05 -0.16 0.47
N VAL A 245 -11.38 -1.19 0.99
CA VAL A 245 -10.47 -2.06 0.21
C VAL A 245 -11.27 -3.19 -0.44
N THR A 246 -11.88 -2.91 -1.59
CA THR A 246 -12.86 -3.77 -2.26
C THR A 246 -12.44 -4.23 -3.67
N GLY A 247 -11.13 -4.29 -3.93
CA GLY A 247 -10.59 -4.83 -5.19
C GLY A 247 -10.81 -3.97 -6.42
N ASP A 248 -11.00 -2.67 -6.25
CA ASP A 248 -11.31 -1.78 -7.39
C ASP A 248 -10.19 -1.78 -8.43
N GLY A 249 -8.93 -1.73 -8.00
CA GLY A 249 -7.76 -1.81 -8.89
C GLY A 249 -7.74 -3.11 -9.67
N VAL A 250 -7.87 -4.24 -8.96
CA VAL A 250 -7.89 -5.58 -9.59
C VAL A 250 -8.99 -5.66 -10.65
N LYS A 251 -10.22 -5.20 -10.34
CA LYS A 251 -11.35 -5.20 -11.29
C LYS A 251 -11.07 -4.33 -12.52
N MET A 252 -10.47 -3.15 -12.32
CA MET A 252 -10.14 -2.25 -13.42
C MET A 252 -9.03 -2.80 -14.32
N GLU A 253 -8.01 -3.41 -13.73
CA GLU A 253 -6.91 -4.04 -14.47
C GLU A 253 -7.38 -5.24 -15.27
N MET A 254 -8.20 -6.12 -14.66
CA MET A 254 -8.86 -7.22 -15.37
C MET A 254 -9.67 -6.75 -16.58
N ALA A 255 -10.41 -5.64 -16.41
CA ALA A 255 -11.25 -5.09 -17.48
C ALA A 255 -10.45 -4.62 -18.70
N ILE A 256 -9.17 -4.30 -18.54
CA ILE A 256 -8.27 -3.93 -19.65
C ILE A 256 -7.34 -5.07 -20.10
N GLY A 257 -7.52 -6.27 -19.53
CA GLY A 257 -6.82 -7.48 -19.94
C GLY A 257 -5.55 -7.80 -19.17
N ALA A 258 -5.34 -7.24 -17.98
CA ALA A 258 -4.26 -7.65 -17.10
C ALA A 258 -4.49 -9.10 -16.61
N GLN A 259 -3.38 -9.82 -16.45
CA GLN A 259 -3.41 -11.18 -15.90
C GLN A 259 -3.29 -11.11 -14.38
N LEU A 260 -3.99 -12.03 -13.71
CA LEU A 260 -3.89 -12.22 -12.28
C LEU A 260 -2.89 -13.33 -11.96
N TRP A 261 -2.18 -13.16 -10.83
CA TRP A 261 -1.18 -14.13 -10.40
C TRP A 261 -1.27 -14.29 -8.87
N HIS A 262 -1.27 -15.54 -8.39
CA HIS A 262 -1.29 -15.88 -6.95
C HIS A 262 -2.40 -15.21 -6.14
N MET A 263 -3.62 -15.15 -6.69
CA MET A 263 -4.76 -14.48 -6.03
C MET A 263 -5.28 -15.24 -4.81
N ASP A 264 -4.92 -16.51 -4.66
CA ASP A 264 -5.19 -17.36 -3.50
C ASP A 264 -4.17 -17.19 -2.36
N ASN A 265 -3.14 -16.39 -2.57
CA ASN A 265 -2.11 -16.13 -1.58
C ASN A 265 -2.44 -14.87 -0.78
N HIS A 266 -2.60 -15.00 0.52
CA HIS A 266 -2.89 -13.88 1.41
C HIS A 266 -2.05 -13.96 2.68
N THR A 267 -1.69 -12.80 3.20
CA THR A 267 -0.96 -12.70 4.46
C THR A 267 -1.94 -12.41 5.59
N MET A 268 -1.99 -13.29 6.57
CA MET A 268 -2.65 -13.00 7.83
C MET A 268 -1.69 -12.21 8.72
N SER A 269 -2.19 -11.14 9.35
CA SER A 269 -1.40 -10.38 10.30
C SER A 269 -1.03 -11.22 11.54
N CYS A 270 0.02 -10.80 12.24
CA CYS A 270 0.56 -11.46 13.43
C CYS A 270 -0.49 -11.63 14.53
N GLY A 271 -1.23 -12.72 14.56
CA GLY A 271 -2.17 -13.06 15.62
C GLY A 271 -3.46 -13.68 15.09
N TYR A 272 -4.10 -14.43 15.98
CA TYR A 272 -5.42 -14.97 15.71
C TYR A 272 -6.47 -13.98 16.20
N PHE A 273 -7.42 -13.64 15.33
CA PHE A 273 -8.57 -12.82 15.70
C PHE A 273 -9.81 -13.72 15.76
N HIS A 274 -10.53 -13.66 16.87
CA HIS A 274 -11.83 -14.26 16.97
C HIS A 274 -12.89 -13.21 16.66
N GLY A 275 -13.68 -13.45 15.60
CA GLY A 275 -14.84 -12.64 15.29
C GLY A 275 -16.01 -13.02 16.21
N ILE A 276 -16.58 -12.05 16.90
CA ILE A 276 -17.80 -12.20 17.70
C ILE A 276 -18.86 -11.30 17.07
N LYS A 277 -20.02 -11.89 16.77
CA LYS A 277 -21.16 -11.12 16.31
C LYS A 277 -21.77 -10.37 17.49
N VAL A 278 -21.90 -9.07 17.37
CA VAL A 278 -22.57 -8.21 18.34
C VAL A 278 -23.78 -7.52 17.69
N PRO A 279 -24.82 -7.12 18.45
CA PRO A 279 -26.09 -6.67 17.88
C PRO A 279 -25.97 -5.48 16.92
N ASP A 280 -25.08 -4.55 17.23
CA ASP A 280 -24.96 -3.29 16.49
C ASP A 280 -23.83 -3.29 15.43
N TYR A 281 -23.11 -4.40 15.31
CA TYR A 281 -21.97 -4.54 14.39
C TYR A 281 -22.03 -5.86 13.66
N GLU A 282 -21.56 -5.88 12.42
CA GLU A 282 -21.49 -7.12 11.65
C GLU A 282 -20.54 -8.12 12.32
N THR A 283 -19.41 -7.65 12.80
CA THR A 283 -18.43 -8.43 13.56
C THR A 283 -17.55 -7.53 14.42
N CYS A 284 -17.17 -8.01 15.60
CA CYS A 284 -16.10 -7.46 16.42
C CYS A 284 -14.96 -8.46 16.53
N PHE A 285 -13.73 -7.98 16.52
CA PHE A 285 -12.54 -8.80 16.71
C PHE A 285 -12.00 -8.63 18.13
N ILE A 286 -11.64 -9.76 18.74
CA ILE A 286 -10.90 -9.78 20.01
C ILE A 286 -9.50 -10.34 19.70
N ARG A 287 -8.49 -9.58 20.05
CA ARG A 287 -7.09 -9.95 19.92
C ARG A 287 -6.58 -10.66 21.16
#